data_b69331580aea022a8b70fa9ad7026741
#
_entry.id   b69331580aea022a8b70fa9ad7026741
#
_cell.length_a   1.000
_cell.length_b   1.000
_cell.length_c   1.000
_cell.angle_alpha   90.00
_cell.angle_beta   90.00
_cell.angle_gamma   90.00
#
_symmetry.space_group_name_H-M   'P 1'
#
loop_
_entity.id
_entity.type
_entity.pdbx_description
1 polymer ?
#
loop_
_entity_poly.entity_id
_entity_poly.type
_entity_poly.pdbx_seq_one_letter_code
_entity_poly.pdbx_strand_id
1 'polypeptide(L)'
;MTTLSKNILFEHFAGRTSPLQKKMIADWLQNPENKEVYYKWLEDYENEFPQIMADKESAKAFFFQKIHSETISDFEVIVEEELVPEKNIWQLTWFKWTSAAVIFMVSGLTLYLQKDQLIYQNYHTAYGETQSIDLPDGSKVTLNANSTLKHKRFNFEKEATREVFLDGEAEFSVKHKTDNQRFIVRTSQKLEVEVLGTEFSVFARNRGSKVVLSKGKVKVNFLNGTSKRSVMMKPGDLVSLDKTGKTEIKAVKNVKSYTAWKVHRFVFDDTSLEEISYQIAETFGVQIKINSEELANRTVTGTFSADKADDLISILQELLGLQYQKNEDGTLVLSEVYE
;
A
#
# COMPACT_ATOMS: atom_id res chain seq x y z
N MET A 1 -3.72 -14.01 -40.60
CA MET A 1 -2.35 -14.47 -40.35
C MET A 1 -1.41 -13.39 -40.83
N THR A 2 -0.79 -12.64 -39.93
CA THR A 2 0.18 -11.60 -40.31
C THR A 2 1.47 -12.27 -40.71
N THR A 3 1.76 -12.32 -42.03
CA THR A 3 3.04 -12.81 -42.53
C THR A 3 4.12 -11.80 -42.20
N LEU A 4 5.01 -12.15 -41.32
CA LEU A 4 6.18 -11.31 -41.00
C LEU A 4 7.15 -11.38 -42.21
N SER A 5 7.67 -10.24 -42.67
CA SER A 5 8.61 -10.22 -43.79
C SER A 5 10.04 -10.51 -43.32
N LYS A 6 10.84 -11.18 -44.19
CA LYS A 6 12.27 -11.48 -43.95
C LYS A 6 13.07 -10.21 -43.56
N ASN A 7 12.76 -9.07 -44.21
CA ASN A 7 13.43 -7.80 -43.93
C ASN A 7 13.27 -7.31 -42.50
N ILE A 8 12.10 -7.51 -41.90
CA ILE A 8 11.86 -7.08 -40.48
C ILE A 8 12.72 -7.92 -39.51
N LEU A 9 12.91 -9.22 -39.81
CA LEU A 9 13.79 -10.08 -39.03
C LEU A 9 15.26 -9.74 -39.23
N PHE A 10 15.70 -9.40 -40.44
CA PHE A 10 17.07 -8.95 -40.70
C PHE A 10 17.38 -7.64 -39.97
N GLU A 11 16.44 -6.67 -39.89
CA GLU A 11 16.57 -5.47 -39.06
C GLU A 11 16.61 -5.83 -37.57
N HIS A 12 15.91 -6.90 -37.16
CA HIS A 12 15.95 -7.40 -35.79
C HIS A 12 17.33 -7.99 -35.44
N PHE A 13 17.90 -8.79 -36.30
CA PHE A 13 19.23 -9.37 -36.12
C PHE A 13 20.34 -8.29 -36.12
N ALA A 14 20.12 -7.22 -36.91
CA ALA A 14 20.98 -6.05 -36.93
C ALA A 14 20.79 -5.09 -35.70
N GLY A 15 19.87 -5.40 -34.79
CA GLY A 15 19.59 -4.56 -33.61
C GLY A 15 18.80 -3.27 -33.88
N ARG A 16 18.21 -3.09 -35.05
CA ARG A 16 17.61 -1.83 -35.55
C ARG A 16 16.09 -1.80 -35.51
N THR A 17 15.43 -2.72 -34.79
CA THR A 17 13.97 -2.79 -34.72
C THR A 17 13.38 -1.87 -33.65
N SER A 18 12.20 -1.28 -33.95
CA SER A 18 11.39 -0.53 -33.01
C SER A 18 10.71 -1.42 -31.95
N PRO A 19 10.26 -0.86 -30.81
CA PRO A 19 9.53 -1.62 -29.78
C PRO A 19 8.26 -2.31 -30.32
N LEU A 20 7.56 -1.70 -31.28
CA LEU A 20 6.38 -2.28 -31.91
C LEU A 20 6.74 -3.51 -32.75
N GLN A 21 7.81 -3.42 -33.55
CA GLN A 21 8.30 -4.54 -34.36
C GLN A 21 8.79 -5.70 -33.50
N LYS A 22 9.46 -5.43 -32.34
CA LYS A 22 9.86 -6.47 -31.39
C LYS A 22 8.64 -7.22 -30.83
N LYS A 23 7.56 -6.51 -30.53
CA LYS A 23 6.32 -7.13 -30.08
C LYS A 23 5.68 -8.00 -31.17
N MET A 24 5.64 -7.50 -32.42
CA MET A 24 5.12 -8.28 -33.56
C MET A 24 5.92 -9.57 -33.77
N ILE A 25 7.25 -9.54 -33.63
CA ILE A 25 8.13 -10.71 -33.73
C ILE A 25 7.85 -11.69 -32.60
N ALA A 26 7.71 -11.19 -31.36
CA ALA A 26 7.40 -12.02 -30.20
C ALA A 26 6.06 -12.72 -30.32
N ASP A 27 5.01 -12.02 -30.79
CA ASP A 27 3.70 -12.59 -31.04
C ASP A 27 3.73 -13.64 -32.18
N TRP A 28 4.49 -13.38 -33.23
CA TRP A 28 4.65 -14.30 -34.37
C TRP A 28 5.40 -15.58 -33.97
N LEU A 29 6.39 -15.50 -33.05
CA LEU A 29 7.15 -16.65 -32.55
C LEU A 29 6.37 -17.55 -31.58
N GLN A 30 5.16 -17.17 -31.17
CA GLN A 30 4.29 -18.05 -30.36
C GLN A 30 3.83 -19.28 -31.17
N ASN A 31 3.77 -19.20 -32.51
CA ASN A 31 3.51 -20.36 -33.31
C ASN A 31 4.80 -21.20 -33.52
N PRO A 32 4.81 -22.50 -33.14
CA PRO A 32 5.98 -23.36 -33.24
C PRO A 32 6.57 -23.46 -34.69
N GLU A 33 5.75 -23.46 -35.72
CA GLU A 33 6.19 -23.53 -37.09
C GLU A 33 7.03 -22.31 -37.51
N ASN A 34 6.78 -21.17 -36.91
CA ASN A 34 7.51 -19.94 -37.23
C ASN A 34 8.93 -19.93 -36.63
N LYS A 35 9.20 -20.77 -35.64
CA LYS A 35 10.54 -20.88 -35.02
C LYS A 35 11.55 -21.47 -36.01
N GLU A 36 11.16 -22.45 -36.79
CA GLU A 36 12.04 -23.02 -37.81
C GLU A 36 12.37 -21.98 -38.90
N VAL A 37 11.39 -21.19 -39.31
CA VAL A 37 11.57 -20.10 -40.25
C VAL A 37 12.50 -19.02 -39.68
N TYR A 38 12.35 -18.70 -38.39
CA TYR A 38 13.21 -17.74 -37.68
C TYR A 38 14.69 -18.18 -37.70
N TYR A 39 14.97 -19.43 -37.34
CA TYR A 39 16.35 -19.95 -37.31
C TYR A 39 16.96 -20.05 -38.72
N LYS A 40 16.16 -20.43 -39.72
CA LYS A 40 16.61 -20.44 -41.09
C LYS A 40 17.00 -19.05 -41.59
N TRP A 41 16.21 -18.02 -41.26
CA TRP A 41 16.53 -16.66 -41.65
C TRP A 41 17.66 -16.05 -40.85
N LEU A 42 17.88 -16.50 -39.62
CA LEU A 42 19.04 -16.15 -38.82
C LEU A 42 20.33 -16.70 -39.43
N GLU A 43 20.33 -17.96 -39.87
CA GLU A 43 21.43 -18.60 -40.61
C GLU A 43 21.72 -17.86 -41.94
N ASP A 44 20.68 -17.51 -42.67
CA ASP A 44 20.82 -16.69 -43.89
C ASP A 44 21.48 -15.34 -43.59
N TYR A 45 21.08 -14.67 -42.48
CA TYR A 45 21.64 -13.39 -42.06
C TYR A 45 23.11 -13.51 -41.67
N GLU A 46 23.48 -14.51 -40.86
CA GLU A 46 24.87 -14.77 -40.47
C GLU A 46 25.79 -15.08 -41.65
N ASN A 47 25.28 -15.79 -42.65
CA ASN A 47 26.01 -16.07 -43.89
C ASN A 47 26.19 -14.83 -44.78
N GLU A 48 25.19 -13.95 -44.82
CA GLU A 48 25.23 -12.71 -45.63
C GLU A 48 26.05 -11.60 -44.92
N PHE A 49 26.04 -11.57 -43.58
CA PHE A 49 26.74 -10.58 -42.75
C PHE A 49 27.64 -11.24 -41.69
N PRO A 50 28.72 -11.93 -42.05
CA PRO A 50 29.56 -12.59 -41.09
C PRO A 50 30.21 -11.56 -40.13
N GLN A 51 30.02 -11.72 -38.83
CA GLN A 51 30.50 -10.78 -37.82
C GLN A 51 32.03 -10.89 -37.62
N ILE A 52 32.64 -11.97 -38.10
CA ILE A 52 34.10 -12.19 -37.97
C ILE A 52 34.61 -12.57 -39.37
N MET A 53 35.22 -11.64 -40.06
CA MET A 53 36.09 -11.96 -41.21
C MET A 53 37.41 -12.46 -40.69
N ALA A 54 37.52 -13.75 -40.45
CA ALA A 54 38.83 -14.38 -40.26
C ALA A 54 39.59 -14.37 -41.60
N ASP A 55 40.64 -13.61 -41.68
CA ASP A 55 41.55 -13.65 -42.84
C ASP A 55 42.28 -15.01 -42.86
N LYS A 56 41.63 -15.97 -43.55
CA LYS A 56 42.10 -17.35 -43.69
C LYS A 56 43.46 -17.40 -44.40
N GLU A 57 43.76 -16.46 -45.31
CA GLU A 57 44.99 -16.45 -46.06
C GLU A 57 46.18 -15.99 -45.22
N SER A 58 45.97 -14.94 -44.40
CA SER A 58 46.99 -14.47 -43.44
C SER A 58 47.30 -15.50 -42.35
N ALA A 59 46.26 -16.14 -41.80
CA ALA A 59 46.39 -17.20 -40.83
C ALA A 59 47.12 -18.43 -41.39
N LYS A 60 46.79 -18.80 -42.64
CA LYS A 60 47.45 -19.91 -43.34
C LYS A 60 48.90 -19.61 -43.69
N ALA A 61 49.19 -18.41 -44.17
CA ALA A 61 50.57 -17.97 -44.45
C ALA A 61 51.44 -17.96 -43.17
N PHE A 62 50.93 -17.45 -42.08
CA PHE A 62 51.61 -17.45 -40.79
C PHE A 62 51.90 -18.88 -40.30
N PHE A 63 50.92 -19.78 -40.44
CA PHE A 63 51.09 -21.20 -40.08
C PHE A 63 52.15 -21.92 -40.95
N PHE A 64 52.14 -21.71 -42.24
CA PHE A 64 53.15 -22.28 -43.14
C PHE A 64 54.51 -21.68 -42.95
N GLN A 65 54.63 -20.38 -42.64
CA GLN A 65 55.90 -19.75 -42.32
C GLN A 65 56.52 -20.34 -41.02
N LYS A 66 55.70 -20.65 -40.04
CA LYS A 66 56.15 -21.25 -38.80
C LYS A 66 56.62 -22.69 -38.96
N ILE A 67 55.95 -23.47 -39.81
CA ILE A 67 56.38 -24.86 -40.14
C ILE A 67 57.69 -24.90 -40.92
N HIS A 68 58.02 -23.92 -41.80
CA HIS A 68 59.23 -23.91 -42.59
C HIS A 68 60.44 -23.26 -41.92
N SER A 69 60.25 -22.62 -40.77
CA SER A 69 61.38 -21.99 -40.03
C SER A 69 61.96 -22.88 -38.94
N GLU A 70 61.39 -24.02 -38.65
CA GLU A 70 61.97 -24.98 -37.70
C GLU A 70 62.70 -26.12 -38.46
N THR A 71 63.96 -25.89 -38.75
CA THR A 71 64.94 -26.96 -39.08
C THR A 71 65.04 -27.83 -37.85
N ILE A 72 64.82 -29.13 -38.02
CA ILE A 72 64.90 -30.18 -37.00
C ILE A 72 66.34 -30.16 -36.42
N SER A 73 66.47 -29.71 -35.17
CA SER A 73 67.58 -30.11 -34.28
C SER A 73 66.93 -30.89 -33.15
N ASP A 74 67.47 -32.09 -32.92
CA ASP A 74 67.05 -33.01 -31.88
C ASP A 74 66.88 -32.31 -30.54
N PHE A 75 65.65 -32.07 -30.19
CA PHE A 75 65.26 -31.76 -28.82
C PHE A 75 64.26 -32.81 -28.42
N GLU A 76 64.65 -33.71 -27.55
CA GLU A 76 63.74 -34.47 -26.72
C GLU A 76 62.89 -33.45 -25.96
N VAL A 77 61.70 -33.18 -26.49
CA VAL A 77 60.70 -32.41 -25.78
C VAL A 77 60.15 -33.37 -24.74
N ILE A 78 60.68 -33.31 -23.54
CA ILE A 78 59.93 -33.70 -22.36
C ILE A 78 58.78 -32.74 -22.32
N VAL A 79 57.63 -33.17 -22.88
CA VAL A 79 56.34 -32.51 -22.66
C VAL A 79 55.96 -32.87 -21.23
N GLU A 80 56.50 -32.14 -20.25
CA GLU A 80 55.76 -31.95 -19.03
C GLU A 80 54.52 -31.16 -19.44
N GLU A 81 53.43 -31.89 -19.74
CA GLU A 81 52.09 -31.34 -19.67
C GLU A 81 51.90 -30.86 -18.21
N GLU A 82 52.34 -29.63 -17.94
CA GLU A 82 51.68 -28.90 -16.85
C GLU A 82 50.21 -28.81 -17.24
N LEU A 83 49.46 -29.82 -16.86
CA LEU A 83 48.02 -29.75 -16.71
C LEU A 83 47.78 -28.59 -15.76
N VAL A 84 47.66 -27.37 -16.34
CA VAL A 84 47.09 -26.27 -15.59
C VAL A 84 45.68 -26.76 -15.25
N PRO A 85 45.43 -27.12 -13.99
CA PRO A 85 44.10 -27.58 -13.65
C PRO A 85 43.20 -26.41 -13.98
N GLU A 86 42.29 -26.57 -14.97
CA GLU A 86 41.13 -25.71 -15.08
C GLU A 86 40.46 -25.79 -13.73
N LYS A 87 40.76 -24.83 -12.88
CA LYS A 87 40.04 -24.66 -11.62
C LYS A 87 38.61 -24.33 -11.98
N ASN A 88 37.88 -25.41 -12.12
CA ASN A 88 36.45 -25.31 -12.34
C ASN A 88 35.89 -24.54 -11.16
N ILE A 89 35.50 -23.25 -11.39
CA ILE A 89 35.02 -22.32 -10.37
C ILE A 89 33.87 -22.95 -9.57
N TRP A 90 33.17 -23.87 -10.20
CA TRP A 90 32.09 -24.65 -9.59
C TRP A 90 32.55 -25.69 -8.55
N GLN A 91 33.87 -26.04 -8.51
CA GLN A 91 34.43 -26.95 -7.52
C GLN A 91 34.97 -26.22 -6.28
N LEU A 92 35.06 -24.90 -6.29
CA LEU A 92 35.35 -24.14 -5.09
C LEU A 92 34.17 -24.27 -4.12
N THR A 93 34.36 -25.07 -3.09
CA THR A 93 33.36 -25.28 -2.04
C THR A 93 32.93 -23.98 -1.39
N TRP A 94 33.81 -22.98 -1.30
CA TRP A 94 33.47 -21.66 -0.75
C TRP A 94 32.47 -20.89 -1.62
N PHE A 95 32.46 -21.09 -2.96
CA PHE A 95 31.49 -20.45 -3.86
C PHE A 95 30.04 -20.96 -3.59
N LYS A 96 29.91 -22.22 -3.22
CA LYS A 96 28.59 -22.80 -2.78
C LYS A 96 28.14 -22.18 -1.46
N TRP A 97 29.08 -21.88 -0.55
CA TRP A 97 28.77 -21.25 0.72
C TRP A 97 28.42 -19.76 0.56
N THR A 98 29.11 -19.03 -0.36
CA THR A 98 28.79 -17.63 -0.64
C THR A 98 27.43 -17.48 -1.32
N SER A 99 27.07 -18.36 -2.27
CA SER A 99 25.73 -18.32 -2.88
C SER A 99 24.63 -18.63 -1.87
N ALA A 100 24.83 -19.60 -0.97
CA ALA A 100 23.91 -19.88 0.12
C ALA A 100 23.77 -18.66 1.05
N ALA A 101 24.88 -18.01 1.43
CA ALA A 101 24.86 -16.82 2.28
C ALA A 101 24.09 -15.66 1.64
N VAL A 102 24.23 -15.43 0.33
CA VAL A 102 23.47 -14.42 -0.41
C VAL A 102 21.97 -14.74 -0.40
N ILE A 103 21.60 -16.01 -0.65
CA ILE A 103 20.20 -16.45 -0.61
C ILE A 103 19.61 -16.24 0.79
N PHE A 104 20.35 -16.61 1.84
CA PHE A 104 19.90 -16.38 3.22
C PHE A 104 19.78 -14.90 3.56
N MET A 105 20.70 -14.07 3.08
CA MET A 105 20.66 -12.62 3.29
C MET A 105 19.45 -11.99 2.57
N VAL A 106 19.21 -12.34 1.31
CA VAL A 106 18.07 -11.85 0.52
C VAL A 106 16.75 -12.34 1.14
N SER A 107 16.67 -13.62 1.50
CA SER A 107 15.49 -14.19 2.16
C SER A 107 15.25 -13.52 3.52
N GLY A 108 16.29 -13.34 4.33
CA GLY A 108 16.19 -12.65 5.62
C GLY A 108 15.75 -11.19 5.47
N LEU A 109 16.30 -10.48 4.48
CA LEU A 109 15.90 -9.12 4.17
C LEU A 109 14.44 -9.05 3.69
N THR A 110 14.01 -9.97 2.84
CA THR A 110 12.63 -10.06 2.35
C THR A 110 11.66 -10.33 3.50
N LEU A 111 11.97 -11.30 4.36
CA LEU A 111 11.19 -11.59 5.57
C LEU A 111 11.16 -10.40 6.53
N TYR A 112 12.28 -9.70 6.69
CA TYR A 112 12.34 -8.49 7.51
C TYR A 112 11.47 -7.36 6.96
N LEU A 113 11.49 -7.14 5.64
CA LEU A 113 10.66 -6.12 4.98
C LEU A 113 9.17 -6.46 5.02
N GLN A 114 8.82 -7.74 4.98
CA GLN A 114 7.43 -8.22 5.01
C GLN A 114 6.92 -8.59 6.41
N LYS A 115 7.75 -8.43 7.45
CA LYS A 115 7.41 -8.84 8.83
C LYS A 115 6.06 -8.31 9.32
N ASP A 116 5.71 -7.06 8.97
CA ASP A 116 4.47 -6.45 9.40
C ASP A 116 3.25 -7.13 8.78
N GLN A 117 3.32 -7.56 7.52
CA GLN A 117 2.24 -8.30 6.86
C GLN A 117 2.08 -9.73 7.42
N LEU A 118 3.18 -10.33 7.87
CA LEU A 118 3.16 -11.66 8.47
C LEU A 118 2.63 -11.63 9.91
N ILE A 119 3.03 -10.62 10.69
CA ILE A 119 2.72 -10.50 12.12
C ILE A 119 1.32 -9.92 12.33
N TYR A 120 0.89 -8.98 11.50
CA TYR A 120 -0.36 -8.26 11.69
C TYR A 120 -1.42 -8.64 10.66
N GLN A 121 -2.66 -8.68 11.11
CA GLN A 121 -3.85 -8.69 10.27
C GLN A 121 -4.32 -7.25 10.10
N ASN A 122 -4.48 -6.82 8.85
CA ASN A 122 -4.94 -5.49 8.52
C ASN A 122 -6.34 -5.57 7.89
N TYR A 123 -7.21 -4.65 8.28
CA TYR A 123 -8.52 -4.41 7.67
C TYR A 123 -8.54 -2.96 7.21
N HIS A 124 -9.05 -2.73 6.03
CA HIS A 124 -9.11 -1.39 5.44
C HIS A 124 -10.45 -1.21 4.74
N THR A 125 -11.07 -0.06 4.96
CA THR A 125 -12.29 0.37 4.27
C THR A 125 -11.96 1.49 3.28
N ALA A 126 -12.53 1.40 2.08
CA ALA A 126 -12.46 2.47 1.10
C ALA A 126 -13.37 3.65 1.50
N TYR A 127 -13.31 4.74 0.74
CA TYR A 127 -14.28 5.83 0.88
C TYR A 127 -15.70 5.33 0.63
N GLY A 128 -16.64 5.75 1.47
CA GLY A 128 -18.05 5.34 1.42
C GLY A 128 -18.32 3.92 1.94
N GLU A 129 -17.28 3.15 2.30
CA GLU A 129 -17.41 1.77 2.74
C GLU A 129 -17.44 1.67 4.26
N THR A 130 -18.31 0.82 4.80
CA THR A 130 -18.26 0.41 6.21
C THR A 130 -18.07 -1.10 6.29
N GLN A 131 -17.30 -1.58 7.26
CA GLN A 131 -17.03 -3.01 7.43
C GLN A 131 -17.19 -3.45 8.87
N SER A 132 -17.91 -4.56 9.11
CA SER A 132 -17.98 -5.21 10.41
C SER A 132 -16.97 -6.36 10.48
N ILE A 133 -16.19 -6.41 11.57
CA ILE A 133 -15.09 -7.33 11.79
C ILE A 133 -15.31 -8.03 13.12
N ASP A 134 -15.26 -9.35 13.10
CA ASP A 134 -15.20 -10.17 14.32
C ASP A 134 -13.72 -10.44 14.64
N LEU A 135 -13.26 -9.97 15.81
CA LEU A 135 -11.91 -10.21 16.29
C LEU A 135 -11.78 -11.61 16.91
N PRO A 136 -10.55 -12.19 16.97
CA PRO A 136 -10.34 -13.55 17.50
C PRO A 136 -10.86 -13.73 18.93
N ASP A 137 -10.86 -12.68 19.76
CA ASP A 137 -11.35 -12.69 21.14
C ASP A 137 -12.89 -12.67 21.27
N GLY A 138 -13.60 -12.60 20.14
CA GLY A 138 -15.04 -12.46 20.05
C GLY A 138 -15.57 -11.05 20.25
N SER A 139 -14.69 -10.04 20.27
CA SER A 139 -15.06 -8.64 20.19
C SER A 139 -15.47 -8.28 18.75
N LYS A 140 -16.38 -7.31 18.61
CA LYS A 140 -16.82 -6.80 17.30
C LYS A 140 -16.34 -5.38 17.10
N VAL A 141 -15.87 -5.09 15.88
CA VAL A 141 -15.47 -3.75 15.46
C VAL A 141 -16.17 -3.42 14.16
N THR A 142 -16.82 -2.26 14.12
CA THR A 142 -17.34 -1.72 12.86
C THR A 142 -16.45 -0.56 12.45
N LEU A 143 -15.79 -0.68 11.30
CA LEU A 143 -14.99 0.39 10.69
C LEU A 143 -15.88 1.30 9.85
N ASN A 144 -15.68 2.60 10.00
CA ASN A 144 -16.24 3.62 9.12
C ASN A 144 -15.40 3.75 7.83
N ALA A 145 -15.86 4.56 6.88
CA ALA A 145 -15.18 4.85 5.63
C ALA A 145 -13.73 5.33 5.84
N ASN A 146 -12.85 4.99 4.88
CA ASN A 146 -11.45 5.42 4.88
C ASN A 146 -10.76 5.20 6.23
N SER A 147 -10.84 3.97 6.75
CA SER A 147 -10.29 3.61 8.06
C SER A 147 -9.49 2.32 7.99
N THR A 148 -8.52 2.20 8.86
CA THR A 148 -7.65 1.02 8.96
C THR A 148 -7.62 0.52 10.39
N LEU A 149 -7.87 -0.77 10.57
CA LEU A 149 -7.69 -1.49 11.82
C LEU A 149 -6.59 -2.54 11.64
N LYS A 150 -5.69 -2.63 12.61
CA LYS A 150 -4.58 -3.56 12.59
C LYS A 150 -4.47 -4.25 13.95
N HIS A 151 -4.35 -5.57 13.97
CA HIS A 151 -4.07 -6.32 15.20
C HIS A 151 -3.08 -7.45 14.93
N LYS A 152 -2.45 -8.00 15.97
CA LYS A 152 -1.58 -9.18 15.82
C LYS A 152 -2.38 -10.37 15.30
N ARG A 153 -1.86 -11.06 14.28
CA ARG A 153 -2.48 -12.23 13.66
C ARG A 153 -2.50 -13.45 14.58
N PHE A 154 -1.41 -13.59 15.35
CA PHE A 154 -1.21 -14.74 16.24
C PHE A 154 -1.21 -14.29 17.70
N ASN A 155 -1.68 -15.17 18.57
CA ASN A 155 -1.68 -15.00 20.02
C ASN A 155 -2.44 -13.76 20.57
N PHE A 156 -3.30 -13.13 19.75
CA PHE A 156 -4.06 -11.95 20.15
C PHE A 156 -4.81 -12.15 21.49
N GLU A 157 -5.39 -13.34 21.69
CA GLU A 157 -6.13 -13.68 22.91
C GLU A 157 -5.25 -14.14 24.08
N LYS A 158 -4.01 -14.56 23.82
CA LYS A 158 -3.12 -15.18 24.81
C LYS A 158 -2.11 -14.20 25.41
N GLU A 159 -1.98 -13.03 24.84
CA GLU A 159 -1.08 -12.00 25.37
C GLU A 159 -1.66 -11.35 26.63
N ALA A 160 -0.82 -10.69 27.42
CA ALA A 160 -1.24 -9.97 28.63
C ALA A 160 -2.25 -8.84 28.31
N THR A 161 -2.24 -8.35 27.06
CA THR A 161 -3.14 -7.31 26.55
C THR A 161 -3.55 -7.61 25.11
N ARG A 162 -4.81 -7.35 24.79
CA ARG A 162 -5.35 -7.39 23.42
C ARG A 162 -5.17 -6.02 22.81
N GLU A 163 -4.24 -5.87 21.85
CA GLU A 163 -3.92 -4.57 21.26
C GLU A 163 -4.37 -4.47 19.82
N VAL A 164 -5.05 -3.38 19.47
CA VAL A 164 -5.41 -3.00 18.11
C VAL A 164 -4.90 -1.59 17.82
N PHE A 165 -4.57 -1.33 16.57
CA PHE A 165 -4.17 -0.02 16.08
C PHE A 165 -5.25 0.48 15.14
N LEU A 166 -5.74 1.68 15.39
CA LEU A 166 -6.77 2.34 14.59
C LEU A 166 -6.23 3.63 13.97
N ASP A 167 -6.45 3.77 12.67
CA ASP A 167 -6.36 5.03 11.93
C ASP A 167 -7.70 5.23 11.20
N GLY A 168 -8.39 6.32 11.46
CA GLY A 168 -9.74 6.55 10.99
C GLY A 168 -10.79 6.53 12.09
N GLU A 169 -11.95 5.91 11.84
CA GLU A 169 -13.07 5.86 12.78
C GLU A 169 -13.63 4.44 12.91
N ALA A 170 -13.91 4.03 14.13
CA ALA A 170 -14.51 2.74 14.42
C ALA A 170 -15.39 2.75 15.68
N GLU A 171 -16.41 1.90 15.68
CA GLU A 171 -17.15 1.51 16.87
C GLU A 171 -16.66 0.15 17.35
N PHE A 172 -16.45 0.02 18.66
CA PHE A 172 -16.00 -1.17 19.32
C PHE A 172 -17.06 -1.72 20.27
N SER A 173 -17.34 -3.01 20.17
CA SER A 173 -18.09 -3.79 21.15
C SER A 173 -17.17 -4.86 21.71
N VAL A 174 -16.44 -4.51 22.77
CA VAL A 174 -15.39 -5.36 23.34
C VAL A 174 -15.98 -6.36 24.31
N LYS A 175 -15.68 -7.64 24.08
CA LYS A 175 -16.08 -8.75 24.94
C LYS A 175 -15.27 -8.75 26.22
N HIS A 176 -15.96 -8.77 27.39
CA HIS A 176 -15.32 -8.92 28.66
C HIS A 176 -14.76 -10.35 28.83
N LYS A 177 -13.51 -10.47 29.24
CA LYS A 177 -12.85 -11.73 29.57
C LYS A 177 -12.85 -11.99 31.07
N THR A 178 -12.97 -13.24 31.47
CA THR A 178 -13.05 -13.65 32.88
C THR A 178 -11.80 -13.33 33.69
N ASP A 179 -10.64 -13.25 33.04
CA ASP A 179 -9.34 -12.90 33.62
C ASP A 179 -9.07 -11.39 33.65
N ASN A 180 -10.06 -10.56 33.28
CA ASN A 180 -9.94 -9.10 33.17
C ASN A 180 -8.81 -8.65 32.22
N GLN A 181 -8.51 -9.45 31.19
CA GLN A 181 -7.53 -9.09 30.16
C GLN A 181 -7.90 -7.77 29.49
N ARG A 182 -6.98 -6.80 29.55
CA ARG A 182 -7.17 -5.47 28.99
C ARG A 182 -7.26 -5.52 27.46
N PHE A 183 -8.13 -4.68 26.91
CA PHE A 183 -8.20 -4.39 25.48
C PHE A 183 -7.75 -2.94 25.27
N ILE A 184 -6.80 -2.74 24.35
CA ILE A 184 -6.16 -1.44 24.13
C ILE A 184 -6.32 -1.06 22.66
N VAL A 185 -6.94 0.11 22.41
CA VAL A 185 -6.95 0.75 21.11
C VAL A 185 -5.88 1.84 21.09
N ARG A 186 -4.88 1.67 20.22
CA ARG A 186 -3.85 2.69 19.96
C ARG A 186 -4.18 3.45 18.70
N THR A 187 -4.01 4.75 18.72
CA THR A 187 -4.24 5.61 17.57
C THR A 187 -2.94 6.27 17.10
N SER A 188 -2.89 6.67 15.83
CA SER A 188 -1.80 7.45 15.24
C SER A 188 -1.60 8.80 15.95
N GLN A 189 -2.65 9.33 16.57
CA GLN A 189 -2.68 10.63 17.26
C GLN A 189 -2.22 10.54 18.74
N LYS A 190 -1.45 9.50 19.11
CA LYS A 190 -0.91 9.31 20.47
C LYS A 190 -1.97 9.24 21.56
N LEU A 191 -3.16 8.78 21.23
CA LEU A 191 -4.23 8.49 22.18
C LEU A 191 -4.35 6.97 22.31
N GLU A 192 -4.45 6.51 23.55
CA GLU A 192 -4.64 5.11 23.88
C GLU A 192 -5.92 4.96 24.68
N VAL A 193 -6.77 4.03 24.27
CA VAL A 193 -8.06 3.73 24.91
C VAL A 193 -7.97 2.34 25.52
N GLU A 194 -8.06 2.24 26.85
CA GLU A 194 -7.98 1.00 27.62
C GLU A 194 -9.35 0.63 28.18
N VAL A 195 -9.78 -0.62 27.91
CA VAL A 195 -11.07 -1.15 28.36
C VAL A 195 -10.95 -2.62 28.79
N LEU A 196 -11.96 -3.14 29.49
CA LEU A 196 -12.09 -4.57 29.83
C LEU A 196 -13.23 -5.25 29.08
N GLY A 197 -14.36 -4.54 28.88
CA GLY A 197 -15.55 -5.02 28.20
C GLY A 197 -16.55 -3.87 28.08
N THR A 198 -16.60 -3.21 26.95
CA THR A 198 -17.12 -1.85 26.80
C THR A 198 -17.60 -1.62 25.38
N GLU A 199 -18.66 -0.82 25.24
CA GLU A 199 -19.15 -0.32 23.94
C GLU A 199 -18.78 1.17 23.82
N PHE A 200 -18.00 1.52 22.81
CA PHE A 200 -17.49 2.88 22.60
C PHE A 200 -17.13 3.12 21.14
N SER A 201 -17.07 4.37 20.74
CA SER A 201 -16.54 4.77 19.42
C SER A 201 -15.26 5.58 19.58
N VAL A 202 -14.38 5.42 18.58
CA VAL A 202 -13.12 6.15 18.46
C VAL A 202 -13.04 6.74 17.06
N PHE A 203 -12.85 8.06 17.00
CA PHE A 203 -12.46 8.80 15.84
C PHE A 203 -10.99 9.23 16.03
N ALA A 204 -10.11 8.92 15.09
CA ALA A 204 -8.69 9.25 15.14
C ALA A 204 -8.18 9.58 13.73
N ARG A 205 -8.15 10.87 13.40
CA ARG A 205 -7.68 11.39 12.12
C ARG A 205 -6.73 12.57 12.32
N ASN A 206 -6.11 13.06 11.26
CA ASN A 206 -5.10 14.14 11.32
C ASN A 206 -5.59 15.43 12.02
N ARG A 207 -6.89 15.69 12.01
CA ARG A 207 -7.48 16.87 12.67
C ARG A 207 -7.76 16.69 14.16
N GLY A 208 -7.58 15.48 14.69
CA GLY A 208 -7.74 15.18 16.13
C GLY A 208 -8.32 13.80 16.39
N SER A 209 -8.61 13.55 17.64
CA SER A 209 -9.24 12.32 18.11
C SER A 209 -10.43 12.59 19.00
N LYS A 210 -11.45 11.72 18.92
CA LYS A 210 -12.63 11.75 19.79
C LYS A 210 -12.92 10.32 20.26
N VAL A 211 -13.26 10.18 21.54
CA VAL A 211 -13.72 8.92 22.13
C VAL A 211 -15.06 9.18 22.78
N VAL A 212 -16.06 8.37 22.44
CA VAL A 212 -17.41 8.47 23.02
C VAL A 212 -17.76 7.14 23.67
N LEU A 213 -18.16 7.18 24.92
CA LEU A 213 -18.50 5.99 25.70
C LEU A 213 -20.00 5.74 25.70
N SER A 214 -20.41 4.58 25.16
CA SER A 214 -21.81 4.13 25.15
C SER A 214 -22.15 3.31 26.39
N LYS A 215 -21.29 2.32 26.76
CA LYS A 215 -21.57 1.42 27.87
C LYS A 215 -20.27 0.89 28.49
N GLY A 216 -20.22 0.79 29.81
CA GLY A 216 -19.07 0.25 30.54
C GLY A 216 -18.18 1.34 31.11
N LYS A 217 -16.87 1.13 31.05
CA LYS A 217 -15.84 2.06 31.54
C LYS A 217 -14.70 2.12 30.55
N VAL A 218 -14.20 3.32 30.30
CA VAL A 218 -13.04 3.58 29.44
C VAL A 218 -12.01 4.39 30.20
N LYS A 219 -10.76 4.00 30.08
CA LYS A 219 -9.61 4.83 30.49
C LYS A 219 -8.91 5.33 29.22
N VAL A 220 -8.92 6.63 29.04
CA VAL A 220 -8.21 7.30 27.94
C VAL A 220 -6.86 7.77 28.46
N ASN A 221 -5.79 7.34 27.82
CA ASN A 221 -4.42 7.73 28.11
C ASN A 221 -3.90 8.64 26.97
N PHE A 222 -3.35 9.80 27.36
CA PHE A 222 -2.73 10.74 26.43
C PHE A 222 -1.22 10.52 26.47
N LEU A 223 -0.63 10.20 25.32
CA LEU A 223 0.80 9.86 25.19
C LEU A 223 1.63 11.07 24.74
N ASN A 224 1.30 12.27 25.21
CA ASN A 224 2.02 13.50 24.87
C ASN A 224 3.21 13.74 25.81
N GLY A 225 4.44 13.57 25.30
CA GLY A 225 5.68 13.83 26.02
C GLY A 225 5.93 12.88 27.21
N THR A 226 6.61 13.38 28.24
CA THR A 226 6.96 12.62 29.43
C THR A 226 5.82 12.46 30.43
N SER A 227 4.74 13.22 30.32
CA SER A 227 3.60 13.21 31.24
C SER A 227 2.48 12.33 30.72
N LYS A 228 2.25 11.17 31.35
CA LYS A 228 1.08 10.34 31.10
C LYS A 228 -0.12 10.94 31.84
N ARG A 229 -1.02 11.59 31.11
CA ARG A 229 -2.32 12.03 31.63
C ARG A 229 -3.36 10.98 31.27
N SER A 230 -4.21 10.60 32.20
CA SER A 230 -5.32 9.67 31.94
C SER A 230 -6.63 10.23 32.46
N VAL A 231 -7.71 9.85 31.79
CA VAL A 231 -9.09 10.22 32.11
C VAL A 231 -9.94 8.96 32.18
N MET A 232 -10.73 8.82 33.23
CA MET A 232 -11.76 7.78 33.32
C MET A 232 -13.09 8.33 32.82
N MET A 233 -13.69 7.67 31.88
CA MET A 233 -14.98 8.03 31.26
C MET A 233 -16.13 7.23 31.87
N LYS A 234 -17.30 7.87 31.93
CA LYS A 234 -18.60 7.28 32.24
C LYS A 234 -19.46 7.21 30.97
N PRO A 235 -20.46 6.32 30.87
CA PRO A 235 -21.40 6.33 29.76
C PRO A 235 -22.02 7.71 29.54
N GLY A 236 -22.00 8.17 28.28
CA GLY A 236 -22.38 9.52 27.89
C GLY A 236 -21.25 10.54 27.85
N ASP A 237 -20.03 10.20 28.29
CA ASP A 237 -18.89 11.10 28.15
C ASP A 237 -18.31 11.08 26.73
N LEU A 238 -17.85 12.24 26.29
CA LEU A 238 -16.99 12.45 25.13
C LEU A 238 -15.67 13.06 25.58
N VAL A 239 -14.58 12.46 25.15
CA VAL A 239 -13.22 13.01 25.31
C VAL A 239 -12.72 13.34 23.91
N SER A 240 -12.27 14.57 23.69
CA SER A 240 -11.63 15.00 22.44
C SER A 240 -10.23 15.51 22.68
N LEU A 241 -9.38 15.28 21.67
CA LEU A 241 -8.02 15.79 21.57
C LEU A 241 -7.89 16.44 20.18
N ASP A 242 -7.65 17.73 20.13
CA ASP A 242 -7.44 18.44 18.86
C ASP A 242 -5.98 18.31 18.38
N LYS A 243 -5.71 18.82 17.15
CA LYS A 243 -4.37 18.81 16.55
C LYS A 243 -3.31 19.59 17.34
N THR A 244 -3.73 20.50 18.22
CA THR A 244 -2.83 21.30 19.08
C THR A 244 -2.49 20.57 20.39
N GLY A 245 -3.15 19.45 20.67
CA GLY A 245 -3.01 18.70 21.92
C GLY A 245 -3.93 19.19 23.04
N LYS A 246 -4.85 20.10 22.76
CA LYS A 246 -5.88 20.55 23.72
C LYS A 246 -6.91 19.44 23.90
N THR A 247 -7.19 19.12 25.17
CA THR A 247 -8.14 18.09 25.57
C THR A 247 -9.41 18.72 26.10
N GLU A 248 -10.56 18.24 25.62
CA GLU A 248 -11.88 18.60 26.13
C GLU A 248 -12.61 17.35 26.59
N ILE A 249 -13.36 17.48 27.70
CA ILE A 249 -14.22 16.42 28.24
C ILE A 249 -15.60 17.01 28.45
N LYS A 250 -16.59 16.41 27.80
CA LYS A 250 -17.98 16.86 27.92
C LYS A 250 -18.96 15.68 27.94
N ALA A 251 -20.09 15.87 28.60
CA ALA A 251 -21.21 14.94 28.49
C ALA A 251 -22.00 15.21 27.20
N VAL A 252 -22.35 14.15 26.48
CA VAL A 252 -23.16 14.24 25.24
C VAL A 252 -24.58 13.74 25.51
N LYS A 253 -25.55 14.46 24.98
CA LYS A 253 -26.98 14.13 25.14
C LYS A 253 -27.37 12.87 24.34
N ASN A 254 -26.77 12.69 23.19
CA ASN A 254 -27.10 11.59 22.27
C ASN A 254 -25.82 10.89 21.79
N VAL A 255 -25.46 9.81 22.46
CA VAL A 255 -24.29 8.98 22.09
C VAL A 255 -24.46 8.32 20.73
N LYS A 256 -25.72 8.01 20.32
CA LYS A 256 -26.01 7.33 19.04
C LYS A 256 -25.69 8.20 17.81
N SER A 257 -25.65 9.52 17.96
CA SER A 257 -25.25 10.41 16.88
C SER A 257 -23.82 10.15 16.38
N TYR A 258 -22.93 9.73 17.30
CA TYR A 258 -21.54 9.42 16.96
C TYR A 258 -21.33 8.05 16.28
N THR A 259 -22.41 7.27 16.13
CA THR A 259 -22.38 5.98 15.42
C THR A 259 -23.46 5.89 14.34
N ALA A 260 -24.09 7.02 14.02
CA ALA A 260 -25.16 7.10 13.03
C ALA A 260 -24.68 6.77 11.61
N TRP A 261 -23.40 6.98 11.33
CA TRP A 261 -22.74 6.63 10.07
C TRP A 261 -22.86 5.14 9.71
N LYS A 262 -23.04 4.23 10.69
CA LYS A 262 -23.28 2.79 10.44
C LYS A 262 -24.56 2.52 9.63
N VAL A 263 -25.47 3.46 9.60
CA VAL A 263 -26.72 3.41 8.84
C VAL A 263 -26.80 4.58 7.85
N HIS A 264 -25.66 5.05 7.37
CA HIS A 264 -25.51 6.13 6.38
C HIS A 264 -26.23 7.43 6.78
N ARG A 265 -26.21 7.75 8.09
CA ARG A 265 -26.79 8.98 8.61
C ARG A 265 -25.73 9.93 9.14
N PHE A 266 -25.87 11.18 8.78
CA PHE A 266 -25.10 12.32 9.27
C PHE A 266 -25.96 13.11 10.24
N VAL A 267 -25.50 13.24 11.47
CA VAL A 267 -26.21 13.99 12.52
C VAL A 267 -25.40 15.24 12.83
N PHE A 268 -25.94 16.36 12.45
CA PHE A 268 -25.35 17.68 12.72
C PHE A 268 -26.12 18.34 13.88
N ASP A 269 -25.41 18.92 14.82
CA ASP A 269 -25.93 19.67 15.95
C ASP A 269 -25.09 20.93 16.08
N ASP A 270 -25.59 22.04 15.54
CA ASP A 270 -24.86 23.31 15.42
C ASP A 270 -23.46 23.13 14.79
N THR A 271 -23.40 22.31 13.72
CA THR A 271 -22.15 21.90 13.11
C THR A 271 -21.81 22.87 11.97
N SER A 272 -20.61 23.46 11.99
CA SER A 272 -20.17 24.39 10.95
C SER A 272 -20.04 23.72 9.58
N LEU A 273 -20.25 24.48 8.52
CA LEU A 273 -20.08 23.99 7.15
C LEU A 273 -18.64 23.54 6.88
N GLU A 274 -17.66 24.16 7.54
CA GLU A 274 -16.27 23.71 7.50
C GLU A 274 -16.11 22.29 8.07
N GLU A 275 -16.68 22.03 9.26
CA GLU A 275 -16.65 20.67 9.86
C GLU A 275 -17.38 19.65 9.01
N ILE A 276 -18.51 20.04 8.39
CA ILE A 276 -19.27 19.20 7.48
C ILE A 276 -18.42 18.88 6.23
N SER A 277 -17.71 19.86 5.68
CA SER A 277 -16.82 19.66 4.54
C SER A 277 -15.70 18.63 4.84
N TYR A 278 -15.13 18.69 6.03
CA TYR A 278 -14.17 17.67 6.48
C TYR A 278 -14.80 16.29 6.61
N GLN A 279 -16.02 16.19 7.14
CA GLN A 279 -16.71 14.90 7.25
C GLN A 279 -17.01 14.30 5.87
N ILE A 280 -17.40 15.11 4.89
CA ILE A 280 -17.61 14.67 3.51
C ILE A 280 -16.29 14.17 2.90
N ALA A 281 -15.21 14.93 3.08
CA ALA A 281 -13.89 14.55 2.56
C ALA A 281 -13.39 13.24 3.20
N GLU A 282 -13.57 13.07 4.49
CA GLU A 282 -13.14 11.88 5.23
C GLU A 282 -13.99 10.64 4.90
N THR A 283 -15.30 10.85 4.64
CA THR A 283 -16.21 9.73 4.35
C THR A 283 -16.19 9.35 2.88
N PHE A 284 -16.23 10.33 1.97
CA PHE A 284 -16.43 10.10 0.54
C PHE A 284 -15.21 10.42 -0.33
N GLY A 285 -14.15 11.02 0.24
CA GLY A 285 -12.93 11.40 -0.50
C GLY A 285 -13.09 12.66 -1.35
N VAL A 286 -14.21 13.38 -1.25
CA VAL A 286 -14.48 14.59 -2.01
C VAL A 286 -13.99 15.80 -1.24
N GLN A 287 -12.99 16.49 -1.80
CA GLN A 287 -12.46 17.71 -1.21
C GLN A 287 -13.41 18.88 -1.48
N ILE A 288 -13.74 19.62 -0.42
CA ILE A 288 -14.62 20.79 -0.50
C ILE A 288 -13.84 22.00 0.02
N LYS A 289 -13.78 23.05 -0.78
CA LYS A 289 -13.24 24.35 -0.43
C LYS A 289 -14.40 25.34 -0.28
N ILE A 290 -14.38 26.12 0.78
CA ILE A 290 -15.41 27.14 1.06
C ILE A 290 -14.79 28.51 0.77
N ASN A 291 -15.50 29.34 0.00
CA ASN A 291 -14.96 30.60 -0.52
C ASN A 291 -14.83 31.71 0.53
N SER A 292 -15.60 31.68 1.62
CA SER A 292 -15.55 32.73 2.65
C SER A 292 -15.57 32.13 4.06
N GLU A 293 -14.95 32.85 4.99
CA GLU A 293 -14.93 32.47 6.41
C GLU A 293 -16.33 32.56 7.03
N GLU A 294 -17.16 33.53 6.57
CA GLU A 294 -18.55 33.65 7.01
C GLU A 294 -19.35 32.41 6.66
N LEU A 295 -19.23 31.93 5.42
CA LEU A 295 -19.89 30.72 4.96
C LEU A 295 -19.34 29.48 5.68
N ALA A 296 -18.04 29.39 5.91
CA ALA A 296 -17.40 28.27 6.63
C ALA A 296 -17.94 28.12 8.06
N ASN A 297 -18.25 29.22 8.72
CA ASN A 297 -18.80 29.28 10.08
C ASN A 297 -20.31 29.10 10.15
N ARG A 298 -21.04 29.10 9.03
CA ARG A 298 -22.49 28.87 9.02
C ARG A 298 -22.80 27.46 9.51
N THR A 299 -23.74 27.32 10.42
CA THR A 299 -24.04 26.05 11.09
C THR A 299 -25.27 25.37 10.52
N VAL A 300 -25.29 24.04 10.61
CA VAL A 300 -26.42 23.18 10.24
C VAL A 300 -26.81 22.31 11.41
N THR A 301 -28.12 22.15 11.62
CA THR A 301 -28.70 21.24 12.59
C THR A 301 -29.70 20.34 11.90
N GLY A 302 -29.54 19.02 12.03
CA GLY A 302 -30.45 18.06 11.41
C GLY A 302 -29.85 16.66 11.32
N THR A 303 -30.67 15.72 10.82
CA THR A 303 -30.21 14.36 10.51
C THR A 303 -30.50 14.09 9.04
N PHE A 304 -29.45 13.74 8.31
CA PHE A 304 -29.48 13.56 6.88
C PHE A 304 -29.02 12.15 6.53
N SER A 305 -29.64 11.53 5.53
CA SER A 305 -29.21 10.23 4.99
C SER A 305 -28.52 10.49 3.66
N ALA A 306 -27.31 9.93 3.49
CA ALA A 306 -26.56 10.05 2.26
C ALA A 306 -25.68 8.82 2.06
N ASP A 307 -25.79 8.20 0.91
CA ASP A 307 -24.94 7.07 0.48
C ASP A 307 -23.73 7.57 -0.33
N LYS A 308 -23.82 8.78 -0.89
CA LYS A 308 -22.80 9.41 -1.73
C LYS A 308 -22.60 10.87 -1.32
N ALA A 309 -21.44 11.41 -1.67
CA ALA A 309 -21.14 12.82 -1.44
C ALA A 309 -22.17 13.76 -2.08
N ASP A 310 -22.55 13.45 -3.33
CA ASP A 310 -23.51 14.29 -4.10
C ASP A 310 -24.88 14.40 -3.41
N ASP A 311 -25.34 13.35 -2.72
CA ASP A 311 -26.59 13.37 -1.97
C ASP A 311 -26.55 14.43 -0.87
N LEU A 312 -25.46 14.40 -0.04
CA LEU A 312 -25.31 15.33 1.07
C LEU A 312 -25.03 16.76 0.59
N ILE A 313 -24.24 16.93 -0.48
CA ILE A 313 -23.94 18.23 -1.07
C ILE A 313 -25.21 18.86 -1.63
N SER A 314 -26.06 18.10 -2.32
CA SER A 314 -27.34 18.59 -2.86
C SER A 314 -28.29 19.08 -1.75
N ILE A 315 -28.35 18.32 -0.65
CA ILE A 315 -29.13 18.72 0.54
C ILE A 315 -28.61 20.05 1.12
N LEU A 316 -27.27 20.17 1.25
CA LEU A 316 -26.65 21.40 1.78
C LEU A 316 -26.87 22.62 0.85
N GLN A 317 -26.85 22.38 -0.47
CA GLN A 317 -27.13 23.43 -1.46
C GLN A 317 -28.56 23.98 -1.31
N GLU A 318 -29.52 23.07 -1.23
CA GLU A 318 -30.94 23.45 -1.06
C GLU A 318 -31.20 24.16 0.28
N LEU A 319 -30.62 23.61 1.37
CA LEU A 319 -30.82 24.10 2.73
C LEU A 319 -30.21 25.48 2.95
N LEU A 320 -29.06 25.75 2.37
CA LEU A 320 -28.25 26.96 2.62
C LEU A 320 -28.22 27.95 1.46
N GLY A 321 -28.89 27.64 0.34
CA GLY A 321 -28.87 28.49 -0.86
C GLY A 321 -27.47 28.58 -1.49
N LEU A 322 -26.76 27.43 -1.60
CA LEU A 322 -25.40 27.38 -2.10
C LEU A 322 -25.35 26.91 -3.55
N GLN A 323 -24.26 27.29 -4.21
CA GLN A 323 -23.84 26.70 -5.47
C GLN A 323 -22.43 26.11 -5.33
N TYR A 324 -22.10 25.12 -6.14
CA TYR A 324 -20.73 24.64 -6.22
C TYR A 324 -20.21 24.67 -7.64
N GLN A 325 -18.90 24.82 -7.73
CA GLN A 325 -18.15 24.69 -8.96
C GLN A 325 -17.11 23.58 -8.78
N LYS A 326 -17.02 22.68 -9.72
CA LYS A 326 -16.01 21.63 -9.71
C LYS A 326 -14.80 22.08 -10.49
N ASN A 327 -13.65 22.12 -9.82
CA ASN A 327 -12.36 22.45 -10.44
C ASN A 327 -11.82 21.26 -11.26
N GLU A 328 -10.79 21.52 -12.06
CA GLU A 328 -10.10 20.50 -12.87
C GLU A 328 -9.44 19.38 -12.03
N ASP A 329 -9.01 19.70 -10.80
CA ASP A 329 -8.43 18.77 -9.84
C ASP A 329 -9.48 17.91 -9.09
N GLY A 330 -10.77 18.12 -9.37
CA GLY A 330 -11.89 17.45 -8.74
C GLY A 330 -12.36 18.06 -7.42
N THR A 331 -11.72 19.11 -6.92
CA THR A 331 -12.15 19.84 -5.71
C THR A 331 -13.42 20.61 -6.00
N LEU A 332 -14.38 20.54 -5.07
CA LEU A 332 -15.61 21.30 -5.12
C LEU A 332 -15.43 22.63 -4.37
N VAL A 333 -15.77 23.73 -5.00
CA VAL A 333 -15.75 25.06 -4.38
C VAL A 333 -17.18 25.49 -4.12
N LEU A 334 -17.53 25.63 -2.83
CA LEU A 334 -18.84 26.12 -2.40
C LEU A 334 -18.84 27.64 -2.29
N SER A 335 -19.89 28.26 -2.82
CA SER A 335 -20.16 29.69 -2.75
C SER A 335 -21.64 29.97 -2.56
N GLU A 336 -21.95 31.16 -2.10
CA GLU A 336 -23.33 31.65 -2.04
C GLU A 336 -23.86 31.97 -3.43
N VAL A 337 -25.16 31.78 -3.61
CA VAL A 337 -25.85 32.31 -4.80
C VAL A 337 -26.05 33.79 -4.58
N TYR A 338 -25.32 34.59 -5.32
CA TYR A 338 -25.60 36.05 -5.38
C TYR A 338 -26.84 36.24 -6.27
N GLU A 339 -27.96 36.70 -5.68
CA GLU A 339 -29.10 37.21 -6.44
C GLU A 339 -28.74 38.52 -7.16
#